data_3f2943190004570e4bc89d7a49330b41
#
_entry.id   3f2943190004570e4bc89d7a49330b41
#
_cell.length_a   1.000
_cell.length_b   1.000
_cell.length_c   1.000
_cell.angle_alpha   90.00
_cell.angle_beta   90.00
_cell.angle_gamma   90.00
#
_symmetry.space_group_name_H-M   'P 1'
#
loop_
_entity.id
_entity.type
_entity.pdbx_description
1 polymer ?
#
loop_
_entity_poly.entity_id
_entity_poly.type
_entity_poly.pdbx_seq_one_letter_code
_entity_poly.pdbx_strand_id
1 'polypeptide(L)'
;MKSQISGIIEKLFVEEGDLVTNGDLLAKVKVVPNEQALNTAKGRLSNTLILLKNAEVEFNRNQSLFDKEIISKRDFDNAKLTYDQAKQNVENARTDLQIIKMGSAGGSTTANTNIRATVAGTILEIPIKEGDQVIESNTFNAGTTIATVADLNKMIFEGKVDEAEVAKLTVGMPLKVSLGAIQDKEFDAQLKFIAPKGNEEQGTVQFKIEGDVYLDNSIFIRAGYSANASLVLEKKDSIMGISEALLQFDKITNDPYVEVKNDKEIFERKNIKLG
;
A
#
# COMPACT_ATOMS: atom_id res chain seq x y z
N MET A 1 -2.63 -2.75 -4.65
CA MET A 1 -3.31 -1.98 -5.72
C MET A 1 -4.80 -2.18 -5.62
N LYS A 2 -5.59 -1.11 -5.79
CA LYS A 2 -7.04 -1.14 -5.60
C LYS A 2 -7.77 -0.76 -6.88
N SER A 3 -9.02 -1.24 -7.03
CA SER A 3 -9.83 -0.87 -8.17
C SER A 3 -10.24 0.60 -8.12
N GLN A 4 -10.16 1.28 -9.25
CA GLN A 4 -10.63 2.66 -9.44
C GLN A 4 -12.02 2.73 -10.08
N ILE A 5 -12.59 1.57 -10.41
CA ILE A 5 -13.95 1.44 -10.98
C ILE A 5 -14.68 0.27 -10.37
N SER A 6 -16.00 0.35 -10.31
CA SER A 6 -16.85 -0.76 -9.89
C SER A 6 -17.24 -1.60 -11.10
N GLY A 7 -17.22 -2.92 -10.97
CA GLY A 7 -17.54 -3.83 -12.05
C GLY A 7 -17.27 -5.29 -11.71
N ILE A 8 -17.06 -6.09 -12.74
CA ILE A 8 -16.72 -7.51 -12.64
C ILE A 8 -15.36 -7.72 -13.31
N ILE A 9 -14.48 -8.50 -12.69
CA ILE A 9 -13.19 -8.90 -13.30
C ILE A 9 -13.49 -9.75 -14.55
N GLU A 10 -13.15 -9.19 -15.70
CA GLU A 10 -13.31 -9.87 -16.97
C GLU A 10 -12.16 -10.85 -17.21
N LYS A 11 -10.93 -10.43 -16.89
CA LYS A 11 -9.72 -11.23 -17.06
C LYS A 11 -8.60 -10.75 -16.15
N LEU A 12 -7.82 -11.70 -15.63
CA LEU A 12 -6.53 -11.50 -14.98
C LEU A 12 -5.41 -11.82 -15.98
N PHE A 13 -4.35 -11.01 -15.99
CA PHE A 13 -3.22 -11.15 -16.91
C PHE A 13 -1.91 -11.52 -16.20
N VAL A 14 -1.96 -11.65 -14.90
CA VAL A 14 -0.82 -11.91 -14.02
C VAL A 14 -1.16 -12.94 -12.96
N GLU A 15 -0.14 -13.61 -12.46
CA GLU A 15 -0.25 -14.59 -11.37
C GLU A 15 0.60 -14.16 -10.17
N GLU A 16 0.37 -14.82 -9.03
CA GLU A 16 1.19 -14.59 -7.82
C GLU A 16 2.63 -15.07 -8.08
N GLY A 17 3.59 -14.24 -7.77
CA GLY A 17 5.01 -14.46 -8.05
C GLY A 17 5.54 -13.76 -9.29
N ASP A 18 4.67 -13.23 -10.15
CA ASP A 18 5.10 -12.52 -11.35
C ASP A 18 5.82 -11.21 -11.02
N LEU A 19 6.84 -10.89 -11.79
CA LEU A 19 7.51 -9.59 -11.79
C LEU A 19 6.76 -8.62 -12.70
N VAL A 20 6.39 -7.47 -12.16
CA VAL A 20 5.69 -6.41 -12.92
C VAL A 20 6.46 -5.11 -12.86
N THR A 21 6.33 -4.33 -13.93
CA THR A 21 6.85 -2.97 -14.05
C THR A 21 5.71 -1.95 -14.01
N ASN A 22 6.05 -0.68 -13.78
CA ASN A 22 5.05 0.38 -13.81
C ASN A 22 4.38 0.46 -15.20
N GLY A 23 3.04 0.36 -15.21
CA GLY A 23 2.24 0.39 -16.44
C GLY A 23 1.79 -0.98 -16.95
N ASP A 24 2.33 -2.09 -16.43
CA ASP A 24 1.93 -3.44 -16.83
C ASP A 24 0.46 -3.71 -16.51
N LEU A 25 -0.21 -4.42 -17.41
CA LEU A 25 -1.63 -4.73 -17.30
C LEU A 25 -1.82 -5.91 -16.34
N LEU A 26 -2.53 -5.65 -15.23
CA LEU A 26 -2.81 -6.67 -14.20
C LEU A 26 -4.16 -7.34 -14.41
N ALA A 27 -5.20 -6.53 -14.61
CA ALA A 27 -6.57 -7.02 -14.73
C ALA A 27 -7.38 -6.14 -15.67
N LYS A 28 -8.42 -6.71 -16.24
CA LYS A 28 -9.45 -6.01 -16.99
C LYS A 28 -10.79 -6.11 -16.26
N VAL A 29 -11.41 -4.97 -16.02
CA VAL A 29 -12.71 -4.87 -15.35
C VAL A 29 -13.77 -4.54 -16.39
N LYS A 30 -14.85 -5.29 -16.37
CA LYS A 30 -16.07 -4.99 -17.14
C LYS A 30 -17.01 -4.17 -16.26
N VAL A 31 -17.29 -2.95 -16.67
CA VAL A 31 -18.26 -2.10 -15.95
C VAL A 31 -19.65 -2.71 -16.03
N VAL A 32 -20.30 -2.86 -14.87
CA VAL A 32 -21.71 -3.24 -14.77
C VAL A 32 -22.48 -1.99 -14.35
N PRO A 33 -23.15 -1.31 -15.30
CA PRO A 33 -23.85 -0.08 -14.98
C PRO A 33 -25.05 -0.34 -14.08
N ASN A 34 -25.29 0.58 -13.14
CA ASN A 34 -26.53 0.57 -12.38
C ASN A 34 -27.72 0.84 -13.32
N GLU A 35 -28.68 -0.07 -13.37
CA GLU A 35 -29.82 0.02 -14.30
C GLU A 35 -30.66 1.28 -14.07
N GLN A 36 -30.86 1.71 -12.83
CA GLN A 36 -31.61 2.91 -12.51
C GLN A 36 -30.89 4.17 -13.03
N ALA A 37 -29.57 4.28 -12.79
CA ALA A 37 -28.77 5.37 -13.31
C ALA A 37 -28.75 5.38 -14.85
N LEU A 38 -28.65 4.21 -15.47
CA LEU A 38 -28.66 4.05 -16.92
C LEU A 38 -30.02 4.49 -17.52
N ASN A 39 -31.14 4.11 -16.91
CA ASN A 39 -32.46 4.50 -17.36
C ASN A 39 -32.71 6.00 -17.18
N THR A 40 -32.24 6.59 -16.07
CA THR A 40 -32.30 8.03 -15.83
C THR A 40 -31.53 8.81 -16.89
N ALA A 41 -30.30 8.39 -17.20
CA ALA A 41 -29.46 9.03 -18.22
C ALA A 41 -30.08 8.91 -19.65
N LYS A 42 -30.63 7.73 -19.98
CA LYS A 42 -31.37 7.55 -21.23
C LYS A 42 -32.58 8.49 -21.33
N GLY A 43 -33.37 8.63 -20.25
CA GLY A 43 -34.48 9.54 -20.18
C GLY A 43 -34.06 11.01 -20.35
N ARG A 44 -32.98 11.41 -19.71
CA ARG A 44 -32.38 12.76 -19.85
C ARG A 44 -31.95 13.03 -21.30
N LEU A 45 -31.26 12.08 -21.93
CA LEU A 45 -30.87 12.21 -23.33
C LEU A 45 -32.09 12.34 -24.24
N SER A 46 -33.14 11.53 -24.05
CA SER A 46 -34.37 11.61 -24.82
C SER A 46 -35.01 12.99 -24.70
N ASN A 47 -35.13 13.53 -23.50
CA ASN A 47 -35.69 14.86 -23.25
C ASN A 47 -34.88 15.97 -23.93
N THR A 48 -33.55 15.94 -23.84
CA THR A 48 -32.67 16.94 -24.48
C THR A 48 -32.76 16.86 -26.01
N LEU A 49 -32.91 15.67 -26.59
CA LEU A 49 -33.15 15.50 -28.04
C LEU A 49 -34.45 16.14 -28.49
N ILE A 50 -35.51 16.01 -27.70
CA ILE A 50 -36.83 16.65 -28.01
C ILE A 50 -36.67 18.18 -27.97
N LEU A 51 -35.98 18.71 -26.93
CA LEU A 51 -35.72 20.14 -26.80
C LEU A 51 -34.86 20.67 -27.96
N LEU A 52 -33.83 19.93 -28.36
CA LEU A 52 -33.00 20.29 -29.52
C LEU A 52 -33.86 20.36 -30.80
N LYS A 53 -34.72 19.34 -31.05
CA LYS A 53 -35.57 19.32 -32.21
C LYS A 53 -36.53 20.52 -32.26
N ASN A 54 -37.08 20.90 -31.10
CA ASN A 54 -37.95 22.09 -31.01
C ASN A 54 -37.15 23.38 -31.30
N ALA A 55 -35.96 23.52 -30.69
CA ALA A 55 -35.08 24.67 -30.91
C ALA A 55 -34.59 24.77 -32.38
N GLU A 56 -34.36 23.62 -33.02
CA GLU A 56 -34.00 23.55 -34.45
C GLU A 56 -35.13 24.05 -35.36
N VAL A 57 -36.35 23.64 -35.09
CA VAL A 57 -37.54 24.11 -35.85
C VAL A 57 -37.69 25.61 -35.69
N GLU A 58 -37.58 26.14 -34.47
CA GLU A 58 -37.65 27.58 -34.20
C GLU A 58 -36.53 28.36 -34.87
N PHE A 59 -35.28 27.83 -34.77
CA PHE A 59 -34.13 28.43 -35.45
C PHE A 59 -34.32 28.51 -36.96
N ASN A 60 -34.73 27.41 -37.61
CA ASN A 60 -34.93 27.36 -39.05
C ASN A 60 -36.06 28.30 -39.48
N ARG A 61 -37.14 28.43 -38.69
CA ARG A 61 -38.21 29.39 -38.91
C ARG A 61 -37.71 30.84 -38.83
N ASN A 62 -36.98 31.17 -37.75
CA ASN A 62 -36.43 32.50 -37.56
C ASN A 62 -35.34 32.84 -38.59
N GLN A 63 -34.55 31.88 -39.03
CA GLN A 63 -33.62 32.05 -40.16
C GLN A 63 -34.37 32.47 -41.43
N SER A 64 -35.43 31.79 -41.81
CA SER A 64 -36.22 32.08 -42.97
C SER A 64 -36.94 33.45 -42.90
N LEU A 65 -37.30 33.89 -41.72
CA LEU A 65 -37.91 35.19 -41.46
C LEU A 65 -36.84 36.32 -41.50
N PHE A 66 -35.68 36.05 -40.99
CA PHE A 66 -34.53 36.99 -41.01
C PHE A 66 -34.03 37.20 -42.46
N ASP A 67 -33.91 36.14 -43.24
CA ASP A 67 -33.52 36.20 -44.66
C ASP A 67 -34.49 36.99 -45.51
N LYS A 68 -35.76 37.08 -45.04
CA LYS A 68 -36.84 37.92 -45.64
C LYS A 68 -36.94 39.30 -45.01
N GLU A 69 -36.00 39.67 -44.13
CA GLU A 69 -36.00 40.94 -43.41
C GLU A 69 -37.26 41.21 -42.53
N ILE A 70 -37.97 40.13 -42.10
CA ILE A 70 -39.22 40.25 -41.32
C ILE A 70 -38.95 40.37 -39.81
N ILE A 71 -37.86 39.81 -39.32
CA ILE A 71 -37.45 39.90 -37.89
C ILE A 71 -36.14 40.63 -37.69
N SER A 72 -35.95 41.10 -36.46
CA SER A 72 -34.69 41.77 -36.11
C SER A 72 -33.53 40.77 -35.99
N LYS A 73 -32.29 41.28 -36.19
CA LYS A 73 -31.06 40.51 -35.95
C LYS A 73 -31.02 39.97 -34.54
N ARG A 74 -31.48 40.71 -33.57
CA ARG A 74 -31.55 40.30 -32.15
C ARG A 74 -32.40 39.08 -31.97
N ASP A 75 -33.55 39.02 -32.61
CA ASP A 75 -34.49 37.88 -32.47
C ASP A 75 -33.91 36.63 -33.14
N PHE A 76 -33.26 36.79 -34.27
CA PHE A 76 -32.50 35.72 -34.92
C PHE A 76 -31.35 35.20 -34.06
N ASP A 77 -30.53 36.12 -33.52
CA ASP A 77 -29.38 35.76 -32.65
C ASP A 77 -29.85 35.04 -31.36
N ASN A 78 -30.99 35.41 -30.82
CA ASN A 78 -31.60 34.72 -29.68
C ASN A 78 -32.06 33.28 -30.04
N ALA A 79 -32.68 33.12 -31.18
CA ALA A 79 -33.07 31.79 -31.65
C ALA A 79 -31.89 30.88 -31.90
N LYS A 80 -30.82 31.43 -32.50
CA LYS A 80 -29.55 30.73 -32.72
C LYS A 80 -28.91 30.32 -31.39
N LEU A 81 -28.82 31.23 -30.42
CA LEU A 81 -28.25 30.95 -29.11
C LEU A 81 -29.04 29.80 -28.42
N THR A 82 -30.38 29.81 -28.49
CA THR A 82 -31.21 28.75 -27.92
C THR A 82 -30.94 27.40 -28.58
N TYR A 83 -30.80 27.38 -29.91
CA TYR A 83 -30.45 26.16 -30.65
C TYR A 83 -29.05 25.64 -30.27
N ASP A 84 -28.03 26.52 -30.20
CA ASP A 84 -26.68 26.16 -29.86
C ASP A 84 -26.59 25.61 -28.40
N GLN A 85 -27.35 26.22 -27.47
CA GLN A 85 -27.46 25.71 -26.09
C GLN A 85 -28.11 24.33 -26.02
N ALA A 86 -29.22 24.13 -26.79
CA ALA A 86 -29.88 22.83 -26.84
C ALA A 86 -28.96 21.74 -27.43
N LYS A 87 -28.18 22.08 -28.45
CA LYS A 87 -27.16 21.18 -29.03
C LYS A 87 -26.10 20.78 -28.00
N GLN A 88 -25.56 21.75 -27.24
CA GLN A 88 -24.58 21.47 -26.20
C GLN A 88 -25.16 20.59 -25.09
N ASN A 89 -26.42 20.80 -24.71
CA ASN A 89 -27.12 19.97 -23.70
C ASN A 89 -27.25 18.52 -24.16
N VAL A 90 -27.47 18.25 -25.44
CA VAL A 90 -27.49 16.89 -25.98
C VAL A 90 -26.12 16.24 -25.89
N GLU A 91 -25.06 16.96 -26.25
CA GLU A 91 -23.66 16.44 -26.15
C GLU A 91 -23.31 16.11 -24.70
N ASN A 92 -23.68 16.97 -23.76
CA ASN A 92 -23.49 16.71 -22.33
C ASN A 92 -24.24 15.44 -21.88
N ALA A 93 -25.54 15.30 -22.28
CA ALA A 93 -26.35 14.14 -21.93
C ALA A 93 -25.84 12.84 -22.58
N ARG A 94 -25.26 12.90 -23.78
CA ARG A 94 -24.60 11.77 -24.45
C ARG A 94 -23.35 11.34 -23.68
N THR A 95 -22.54 12.29 -23.29
CA THR A 95 -21.32 12.06 -22.50
C THR A 95 -21.68 11.42 -21.16
N ASP A 96 -22.68 11.95 -20.44
CA ASP A 96 -23.16 11.38 -19.18
C ASP A 96 -23.61 9.92 -19.36
N LEU A 97 -24.39 9.63 -20.40
CA LEU A 97 -24.81 8.26 -20.71
C LEU A 97 -23.64 7.34 -21.04
N GLN A 98 -22.63 7.85 -21.74
CA GLN A 98 -21.43 7.09 -22.07
C GLN A 98 -20.61 6.77 -20.82
N ILE A 99 -20.44 7.73 -19.90
CA ILE A 99 -19.76 7.52 -18.63
C ILE A 99 -20.44 6.42 -17.82
N ILE A 100 -21.78 6.45 -17.71
CA ILE A 100 -22.55 5.44 -16.97
C ILE A 100 -22.41 4.06 -17.62
N LYS A 101 -22.39 3.98 -18.95
CA LYS A 101 -22.27 2.72 -19.68
C LYS A 101 -20.89 2.11 -19.64
N MET A 102 -19.85 2.92 -19.77
CA MET A 102 -18.49 2.49 -20.06
C MET A 102 -17.47 2.86 -18.98
N GLY A 103 -17.86 3.61 -17.96
CA GLY A 103 -16.98 4.12 -16.92
C GLY A 103 -16.05 5.27 -17.35
N SER A 104 -16.16 5.74 -18.62
CA SER A 104 -15.33 6.86 -19.11
C SER A 104 -16.02 7.68 -20.19
N ALA A 105 -15.69 8.99 -20.27
CA ALA A 105 -16.25 9.94 -21.24
C ALA A 105 -15.56 9.94 -22.60
N GLY A 106 -14.35 9.45 -22.70
CA GLY A 106 -13.48 9.76 -23.83
C GLY A 106 -13.17 8.62 -24.78
N GLY A 107 -14.10 7.89 -25.36
CA GLY A 107 -13.81 6.93 -26.45
C GLY A 107 -12.72 5.88 -26.21
N SER A 108 -11.85 6.11 -25.24
CA SER A 108 -10.81 5.20 -24.76
C SER A 108 -11.40 4.33 -23.65
N THR A 109 -12.23 3.37 -24.05
CA THR A 109 -12.78 2.33 -23.16
C THR A 109 -11.69 1.52 -22.46
N THR A 110 -10.46 1.64 -22.91
CA THR A 110 -9.32 0.92 -22.40
C THR A 110 -8.66 1.55 -21.18
N ALA A 111 -8.75 2.88 -20.99
CA ALA A 111 -7.97 3.54 -19.96
C ALA A 111 -8.45 3.27 -18.53
N ASN A 112 -9.76 3.26 -18.29
CA ASN A 112 -10.32 3.09 -16.95
C ASN A 112 -10.71 1.64 -16.61
N THR A 113 -10.93 0.79 -17.61
CA THR A 113 -11.26 -0.63 -17.39
C THR A 113 -10.03 -1.52 -17.22
N ASN A 114 -8.85 -1.06 -17.61
CA ASN A 114 -7.59 -1.77 -17.49
C ASN A 114 -6.87 -1.34 -16.22
N ILE A 115 -6.75 -2.24 -15.27
CA ILE A 115 -6.01 -2.02 -14.04
C ILE A 115 -4.55 -2.32 -14.30
N ARG A 116 -3.70 -1.30 -14.12
CA ARG A 116 -2.27 -1.36 -14.38
C ARG A 116 -1.45 -1.22 -13.11
N ALA A 117 -0.27 -1.81 -13.12
CA ALA A 117 0.71 -1.65 -12.04
C ALA A 117 1.15 -0.18 -11.91
N THR A 118 1.10 0.35 -10.70
CA THR A 118 1.57 1.71 -10.38
C THR A 118 3.00 1.74 -9.85
N VAL A 119 3.52 0.57 -9.46
CA VAL A 119 4.88 0.35 -8.95
C VAL A 119 5.46 -0.91 -9.56
N ALA A 120 6.78 -0.98 -9.69
CA ALA A 120 7.48 -2.20 -10.07
C ALA A 120 7.70 -3.08 -8.84
N GLY A 121 7.71 -4.40 -9.03
CA GLY A 121 7.95 -5.38 -7.97
C GLY A 121 7.38 -6.75 -8.29
N THR A 122 7.37 -7.63 -7.30
CA THR A 122 6.76 -8.96 -7.39
C THR A 122 5.35 -8.94 -6.85
N ILE A 123 4.43 -9.60 -7.51
CA ILE A 123 3.06 -9.79 -7.03
C ILE A 123 3.09 -10.79 -5.88
N LEU A 124 2.69 -10.34 -4.70
CA LEU A 124 2.63 -11.18 -3.50
C LEU A 124 1.34 -11.97 -3.41
N GLU A 125 0.22 -11.32 -3.76
CA GLU A 125 -1.12 -11.86 -3.58
C GLU A 125 -2.10 -11.25 -4.57
N ILE A 126 -3.01 -12.05 -5.09
CA ILE A 126 -4.17 -11.66 -5.90
C ILE A 126 -5.43 -12.22 -5.23
N PRO A 127 -6.07 -11.46 -4.32
CA PRO A 127 -7.20 -11.96 -3.53
C PRO A 127 -8.53 -12.07 -4.31
N ILE A 128 -8.50 -11.87 -5.61
CA ILE A 128 -9.66 -11.86 -6.51
C ILE A 128 -9.51 -12.88 -7.64
N LYS A 129 -10.64 -13.27 -8.21
CA LYS A 129 -10.72 -14.19 -9.35
C LYS A 129 -11.50 -13.58 -10.52
N GLU A 130 -11.35 -14.15 -11.70
CA GLU A 130 -12.20 -13.82 -12.84
C GLU A 130 -13.66 -14.12 -12.50
N GLY A 131 -14.53 -13.15 -12.79
CA GLY A 131 -15.93 -13.17 -12.40
C GLY A 131 -16.27 -12.49 -11.08
N ASP A 132 -15.30 -12.15 -10.24
CA ASP A 132 -15.54 -11.47 -8.98
C ASP A 132 -15.97 -10.03 -9.18
N GLN A 133 -16.87 -9.57 -8.31
CA GLN A 133 -17.28 -8.17 -8.28
C GLN A 133 -16.26 -7.33 -7.52
N VAL A 134 -15.88 -6.21 -8.11
CA VAL A 134 -14.98 -5.23 -7.49
C VAL A 134 -15.68 -3.88 -7.33
N ILE A 135 -15.31 -3.19 -6.25
CA ILE A 135 -15.85 -1.89 -5.87
C ILE A 135 -14.71 -0.87 -5.95
N GLU A 136 -15.00 0.31 -6.49
CA GLU A 136 -14.05 1.41 -6.59
C GLU A 136 -13.60 1.93 -5.22
N SER A 137 -12.37 2.38 -5.17
CA SER A 137 -11.82 3.12 -4.03
C SER A 137 -12.26 4.58 -4.10
N ASN A 138 -12.90 5.06 -3.04
CA ASN A 138 -13.33 6.46 -2.89
C ASN A 138 -13.18 6.92 -1.44
N THR A 139 -13.58 8.14 -1.13
CA THR A 139 -13.45 8.73 0.22
C THR A 139 -14.17 7.92 1.32
N PHE A 140 -15.22 7.17 0.97
CA PHE A 140 -16.04 6.41 1.91
C PHE A 140 -15.73 4.91 1.90
N ASN A 141 -15.08 4.42 0.85
CA ASN A 141 -14.79 2.99 0.66
C ASN A 141 -13.33 2.79 0.25
N ALA A 142 -12.64 1.93 0.98
CA ALA A 142 -11.25 1.57 0.68
C ALA A 142 -11.06 0.89 -0.69
N GLY A 143 -12.14 0.44 -1.33
CA GLY A 143 -12.11 -0.28 -2.59
C GLY A 143 -11.60 -1.71 -2.49
N THR A 144 -11.88 -2.52 -3.51
CA THR A 144 -11.42 -3.91 -3.59
C THR A 144 -9.93 -3.94 -3.96
N THR A 145 -9.14 -4.69 -3.19
CA THR A 145 -7.73 -4.95 -3.53
C THR A 145 -7.67 -5.93 -4.70
N ILE A 146 -6.94 -5.55 -5.74
CA ILE A 146 -6.75 -6.36 -6.95
C ILE A 146 -5.48 -7.19 -6.84
N ALA A 147 -4.37 -6.57 -6.45
CA ALA A 147 -3.09 -7.23 -6.23
C ALA A 147 -2.26 -6.48 -5.21
N THR A 148 -1.46 -7.22 -4.45
CA THR A 148 -0.43 -6.67 -3.57
C THR A 148 0.92 -6.86 -4.25
N VAL A 149 1.66 -5.77 -4.45
CA VAL A 149 2.97 -5.76 -5.11
C VAL A 149 4.02 -5.18 -4.17
N ALA A 150 5.15 -5.84 -4.05
CA ALA A 150 6.28 -5.39 -3.24
C ALA A 150 7.63 -5.64 -3.93
N ASP A 151 8.61 -4.82 -3.58
CA ASP A 151 10.01 -5.03 -3.97
C ASP A 151 10.67 -6.00 -2.97
N LEU A 152 10.85 -7.24 -3.38
CA LEU A 152 11.46 -8.28 -2.55
C LEU A 152 12.97 -8.09 -2.32
N ASN A 153 13.61 -7.15 -3.01
CA ASN A 153 15.01 -6.81 -2.76
C ASN A 153 15.18 -5.89 -1.53
N LYS A 154 14.07 -5.32 -1.04
CA LYS A 154 14.05 -4.42 0.11
C LYS A 154 13.17 -4.99 1.20
N MET A 155 13.77 -5.82 2.04
CA MET A 155 13.07 -6.40 3.19
C MET A 155 13.20 -5.51 4.42
N ILE A 156 12.10 -5.40 5.14
CA ILE A 156 12.01 -4.70 6.41
C ILE A 156 11.67 -5.74 7.48
N PHE A 157 12.45 -5.78 8.54
CA PHE A 157 12.09 -6.48 9.76
C PHE A 157 11.09 -5.62 10.54
N GLU A 158 9.94 -6.18 10.85
CA GLU A 158 8.99 -5.57 11.79
C GLU A 158 8.95 -6.42 13.07
N GLY A 159 9.22 -5.79 14.19
CA GLY A 159 9.20 -6.44 15.49
C GLY A 159 8.45 -5.63 16.54
N LYS A 160 8.23 -6.26 17.70
CA LYS A 160 7.65 -5.62 18.87
C LYS A 160 8.60 -5.78 20.03
N VAL A 161 8.79 -4.72 20.80
CA VAL A 161 9.67 -4.67 21.96
C VAL A 161 8.88 -4.17 23.16
N ASP A 162 9.14 -4.76 24.32
CA ASP A 162 8.53 -4.39 25.59
C ASP A 162 8.97 -3.00 26.05
N GLU A 163 8.12 -2.31 26.82
CA GLU A 163 8.38 -0.98 27.37
C GLU A 163 9.70 -0.93 28.18
N ALA A 164 10.03 -1.98 28.91
CA ALA A 164 11.27 -2.03 29.71
C ALA A 164 12.54 -2.05 28.85
N GLU A 165 12.46 -2.55 27.62
CA GLU A 165 13.61 -2.70 26.72
C GLU A 165 13.71 -1.56 25.69
N VAL A 166 12.58 -0.98 25.29
CA VAL A 166 12.55 0.06 24.23
C VAL A 166 13.38 1.30 24.61
N ALA A 167 13.46 1.63 25.91
CA ALA A 167 14.24 2.76 26.41
C ALA A 167 15.76 2.63 26.17
N LYS A 168 16.23 1.38 25.96
CA LYS A 168 17.64 1.08 25.68
C LYS A 168 17.97 1.14 24.18
N LEU A 169 16.94 1.25 23.32
CA LEU A 169 17.10 1.21 21.88
C LEU A 169 17.32 2.61 21.31
N THR A 170 18.20 2.70 20.33
CA THR A 170 18.39 3.92 19.54
C THR A 170 18.39 3.58 18.06
N VAL A 171 17.81 4.46 17.25
CA VAL A 171 17.82 4.34 15.79
C VAL A 171 19.28 4.29 15.31
N GLY A 172 19.56 3.37 14.38
CA GLY A 172 20.90 3.13 13.86
C GLY A 172 21.64 1.96 14.51
N MET A 173 21.11 1.36 15.59
CA MET A 173 21.71 0.19 16.21
C MET A 173 21.76 -1.00 15.26
N PRO A 174 22.86 -1.79 15.25
CA PRO A 174 22.95 -3.00 14.46
C PRO A 174 22.07 -4.10 15.06
N LEU A 175 21.38 -4.82 14.19
CA LEU A 175 20.54 -5.97 14.52
C LEU A 175 21.08 -7.21 13.79
N LYS A 176 20.90 -8.38 14.40
CA LYS A 176 21.03 -9.67 13.75
C LYS A 176 19.65 -10.29 13.65
N VAL A 177 19.17 -10.49 12.43
CA VAL A 177 17.84 -11.07 12.15
C VAL A 177 18.00 -12.52 11.76
N SER A 178 17.36 -13.41 12.48
CA SER A 178 17.23 -14.83 12.16
C SER A 178 15.80 -15.12 11.70
N LEU A 179 15.67 -15.93 10.65
CA LEU A 179 14.39 -16.32 10.07
C LEU A 179 14.02 -17.73 10.52
N GLY A 180 12.79 -17.93 10.98
CA GLY A 180 12.30 -19.24 11.39
C GLY A 180 12.36 -20.31 10.28
N ALA A 181 12.25 -19.87 9.03
CA ALA A 181 12.34 -20.76 7.86
C ALA A 181 13.77 -21.12 7.45
N ILE A 182 14.80 -20.40 7.92
CA ILE A 182 16.21 -20.56 7.55
C ILE A 182 17.02 -20.56 8.85
N GLN A 183 17.20 -21.77 9.43
CA GLN A 183 17.69 -21.89 10.82
C GLN A 183 19.19 -21.58 11.01
N ASP A 184 20.01 -21.64 9.95
CA ASP A 184 21.47 -21.54 10.06
C ASP A 184 22.05 -20.22 9.52
N LYS A 185 21.19 -19.22 9.26
CA LYS A 185 21.64 -17.93 8.74
C LYS A 185 21.09 -16.77 9.56
N GLU A 186 21.99 -15.85 9.86
CA GLU A 186 21.68 -14.54 10.40
C GLU A 186 21.92 -13.48 9.34
N PHE A 187 21.02 -12.53 9.27
CA PHE A 187 21.09 -11.40 8.36
C PHE A 187 21.44 -10.14 9.16
N ASP A 188 22.37 -9.38 8.64
CA ASP A 188 22.66 -8.07 9.19
C ASP A 188 21.50 -7.14 8.90
N ALA A 189 21.12 -6.36 9.90
CA ALA A 189 20.08 -5.36 9.79
C ALA A 189 20.43 -4.13 10.63
N GLN A 190 19.77 -3.04 10.37
CA GLN A 190 19.92 -1.81 11.11
C GLN A 190 18.56 -1.29 11.58
N LEU A 191 18.45 -0.95 12.87
CA LEU A 191 17.25 -0.38 13.44
C LEU A 191 16.98 0.99 12.83
N LYS A 192 15.86 1.12 12.13
CA LYS A 192 15.48 2.32 11.38
C LYS A 192 14.43 3.16 12.08
N PHE A 193 13.49 2.50 12.73
CA PHE A 193 12.35 3.17 13.32
C PHE A 193 11.96 2.51 14.64
N ILE A 194 11.58 3.34 15.60
CA ILE A 194 10.98 2.95 16.88
C ILE A 194 9.68 3.75 16.98
N ALA A 195 8.55 3.08 17.17
CA ALA A 195 7.28 3.75 17.30
C ALA A 195 7.26 4.66 18.53
N PRO A 196 6.82 5.93 18.40
CA PRO A 196 6.75 6.87 19.53
C PRO A 196 5.60 6.54 20.50
N LYS A 197 4.69 5.63 20.12
CA LYS A 197 3.54 5.21 20.92
C LYS A 197 3.56 3.69 21.07
N GLY A 198 3.46 3.23 22.31
CA GLY A 198 3.21 1.83 22.62
C GLY A 198 1.75 1.46 22.43
N ASN A 199 1.50 0.22 22.10
CA ASN A 199 0.18 -0.38 22.04
C ASN A 199 0.07 -1.45 23.13
N GLU A 200 -1.03 -1.47 23.87
CA GLU A 200 -1.31 -2.51 24.85
C GLU A 200 -1.80 -3.76 24.13
N GLU A 201 -1.06 -4.85 24.26
CA GLU A 201 -1.43 -6.16 23.74
C GLU A 201 -1.31 -7.18 24.87
N GLN A 202 -2.39 -7.92 25.12
CA GLN A 202 -2.44 -8.98 26.16
C GLN A 202 -1.95 -8.52 27.55
N GLY A 203 -2.19 -7.26 27.92
CA GLY A 203 -1.81 -6.71 29.21
C GLY A 203 -0.37 -6.22 29.33
N THR A 204 0.40 -6.20 28.25
CA THR A 204 1.75 -5.63 28.18
C THR A 204 1.80 -4.50 27.16
N VAL A 205 2.58 -3.45 27.43
CA VAL A 205 2.80 -2.35 26.49
C VAL A 205 3.95 -2.71 25.57
N GLN A 206 3.68 -2.78 24.28
CA GLN A 206 4.66 -3.11 23.26
C GLN A 206 4.84 -1.97 22.27
N PHE A 207 6.08 -1.74 21.86
CA PHE A 207 6.45 -0.73 20.87
C PHE A 207 6.85 -1.40 19.57
N LYS A 208 6.28 -0.95 18.46
CA LYS A 208 6.67 -1.40 17.13
C LYS A 208 8.06 -0.87 16.78
N ILE A 209 8.92 -1.74 16.27
CA ILE A 209 10.23 -1.37 15.72
C ILE A 209 10.33 -1.85 14.28
N GLU A 210 11.10 -1.14 13.46
CA GLU A 210 11.40 -1.53 12.10
C GLU A 210 12.91 -1.46 11.85
N GLY A 211 13.45 -2.44 11.14
CA GLY A 211 14.84 -2.50 10.74
C GLY A 211 14.98 -2.81 9.26
N ASP A 212 15.88 -2.12 8.58
CA ASP A 212 16.25 -2.45 7.20
C ASP A 212 17.19 -3.68 7.23
N VAL A 213 16.80 -4.74 6.53
CA VAL A 213 17.55 -6.00 6.46
C VAL A 213 18.41 -6.01 5.21
N TYR A 214 19.71 -6.28 5.38
CA TYR A 214 20.65 -6.41 4.28
C TYR A 214 20.65 -7.87 3.78
N LEU A 215 20.03 -8.06 2.61
CA LEU A 215 19.92 -9.38 2.02
C LEU A 215 21.18 -9.74 1.23
N ASP A 216 21.60 -10.99 1.37
CA ASP A 216 22.52 -11.61 0.44
C ASP A 216 21.70 -12.16 -0.75
N ASN A 217 22.03 -11.73 -1.98
CA ASN A 217 21.36 -12.12 -3.22
C ASN A 217 21.37 -13.63 -3.51
N SER A 218 21.99 -14.43 -2.64
CA SER A 218 22.08 -15.88 -2.81
C SER A 218 20.83 -16.63 -2.34
N ILE A 219 19.90 -15.96 -1.62
CA ILE A 219 18.74 -16.62 -1.01
C ILE A 219 17.45 -15.86 -1.33
N PHE A 220 16.49 -16.60 -1.86
CA PHE A 220 15.15 -16.06 -2.05
C PHE A 220 14.36 -16.11 -0.73
N ILE A 221 14.03 -14.93 -0.19
CA ILE A 221 13.24 -14.78 1.03
C ILE A 221 11.83 -14.31 0.65
N ARG A 222 10.83 -14.95 1.23
CA ARG A 222 9.42 -14.56 1.05
C ARG A 222 9.00 -13.54 2.09
N ALA A 223 8.18 -12.59 1.68
CA ALA A 223 7.51 -11.69 2.62
C ALA A 223 6.61 -12.50 3.58
N GLY A 224 6.50 -12.03 4.83
CA GLY A 224 5.68 -12.69 5.85
C GLY A 224 6.37 -13.84 6.61
N TYR A 225 7.64 -14.10 6.40
CA TYR A 225 8.37 -15.05 7.23
C TYR A 225 8.47 -14.52 8.68
N SER A 226 8.30 -15.45 9.63
CA SER A 226 8.57 -15.16 11.04
C SER A 226 10.06 -14.92 11.24
N ALA A 227 10.39 -13.84 11.93
CA ALA A 227 11.75 -13.42 12.19
C ALA A 227 11.95 -13.06 13.65
N ASN A 228 13.14 -13.36 14.17
CA ASN A 228 13.60 -12.89 15.47
C ASN A 228 14.79 -11.98 15.25
N ALA A 229 14.84 -10.85 15.97
CA ALA A 229 16.01 -9.97 15.97
C ALA A 229 16.72 -10.05 17.32
N SER A 230 18.03 -10.20 17.26
CA SER A 230 18.92 -10.06 18.42
C SER A 230 19.69 -8.75 18.32
N LEU A 231 19.86 -8.11 19.45
CA LEU A 231 20.45 -6.79 19.61
C LEU A 231 21.53 -6.87 20.67
N VAL A 232 22.72 -6.38 20.35
CA VAL A 232 23.80 -6.27 21.34
C VAL A 232 23.73 -4.88 21.96
N LEU A 233 23.23 -4.80 23.19
CA LEU A 233 23.10 -3.53 23.91
C LEU A 233 24.43 -3.02 24.42
N GLU A 234 25.31 -3.91 24.89
CA GLU A 234 26.63 -3.58 25.38
C GLU A 234 27.63 -4.69 25.03
N LYS A 235 28.78 -4.34 24.51
CA LYS A 235 29.88 -5.25 24.22
C LYS A 235 31.10 -4.73 24.93
N LYS A 236 31.67 -5.56 25.78
CA LYS A 236 32.97 -5.27 26.46
C LYS A 236 34.00 -6.17 25.84
N ASP A 237 34.93 -5.57 25.10
CA ASP A 237 36.08 -6.28 24.53
C ASP A 237 37.25 -6.29 25.52
N SER A 238 38.03 -7.35 25.47
CA SER A 238 39.26 -7.48 26.25
C SER A 238 39.09 -7.47 27.79
N ILE A 239 37.98 -8.07 28.26
CA ILE A 239 37.83 -8.31 29.70
C ILE A 239 38.57 -9.59 30.13
N MET A 240 39.20 -9.54 31.28
CA MET A 240 39.73 -10.76 31.89
C MET A 240 38.58 -11.60 32.43
N GLY A 241 38.36 -12.77 31.84
CA GLY A 241 37.38 -13.73 32.27
C GLY A 241 38.03 -14.89 33.02
N ILE A 242 37.35 -15.41 34.02
CA ILE A 242 37.70 -16.64 34.70
C ILE A 242 36.56 -17.64 34.56
N SER A 243 36.88 -18.94 34.60
CA SER A 243 35.85 -19.95 34.63
C SER A 243 35.03 -19.84 35.91
N GLU A 244 33.70 -19.91 35.78
CA GLU A 244 32.78 -19.91 36.93
C GLU A 244 33.10 -21.02 37.94
N ALA A 245 33.62 -22.15 37.49
CA ALA A 245 34.05 -23.27 38.33
C ALA A 245 35.19 -22.90 39.31
N LEU A 246 35.92 -21.83 39.05
CA LEU A 246 37.03 -21.36 39.94
C LEU A 246 36.58 -20.25 40.90
N LEU A 247 35.35 -19.81 40.78
CA LEU A 247 34.76 -18.76 41.59
C LEU A 247 34.31 -19.34 42.93
N GLN A 248 34.80 -18.75 44.02
CA GLN A 248 34.40 -19.09 45.40
C GLN A 248 33.77 -17.88 46.06
N PHE A 249 32.90 -18.13 47.03
CA PHE A 249 32.26 -17.08 47.83
C PHE A 249 32.61 -17.26 49.31
N ASP A 250 32.94 -16.18 49.96
CA ASP A 250 33.19 -16.18 51.40
C ASP A 250 31.91 -16.54 52.15
N LYS A 251 32.00 -17.45 53.11
CA LYS A 251 30.85 -17.97 53.87
C LYS A 251 30.17 -16.95 54.77
N ILE A 252 30.90 -15.86 55.14
CA ILE A 252 30.38 -14.84 56.07
C ILE A 252 29.99 -13.58 55.35
N THR A 253 30.81 -13.09 54.43
CA THR A 253 30.59 -11.81 53.72
C THR A 253 29.93 -12.00 52.39
N ASN A 254 29.88 -13.22 51.86
CA ASN A 254 29.39 -13.58 50.52
C ASN A 254 30.15 -12.86 49.36
N ASP A 255 31.40 -12.34 49.66
CA ASP A 255 32.22 -11.70 48.64
C ASP A 255 32.84 -12.75 47.71
N PRO A 256 32.87 -12.50 46.38
CA PRO A 256 33.49 -13.40 45.42
C PRO A 256 35.01 -13.30 45.47
N TYR A 257 35.69 -14.47 45.51
CA TYR A 257 37.14 -14.56 45.45
C TYR A 257 37.59 -15.73 44.58
N VAL A 258 38.86 -15.68 44.20
CA VAL A 258 39.57 -16.80 43.53
C VAL A 258 40.87 -17.10 44.27
N GLU A 259 41.28 -18.35 44.22
CA GLU A 259 42.58 -18.79 44.73
C GLU A 259 43.57 -18.80 43.57
N VAL A 260 44.63 -18.01 43.71
CA VAL A 260 45.71 -17.88 42.70
C VAL A 260 46.97 -18.45 43.28
N LYS A 261 47.63 -19.38 42.58
CA LYS A 261 48.90 -19.93 42.95
C LYS A 261 49.99 -18.87 42.74
N ASN A 262 50.74 -18.56 43.79
CA ASN A 262 51.87 -17.63 43.72
C ASN A 262 53.16 -18.35 43.32
N ASP A 263 54.25 -17.60 43.11
CA ASP A 263 55.59 -18.14 42.74
C ASP A 263 56.19 -19.16 43.71
N LYS A 264 55.64 -19.25 44.91
CA LYS A 264 56.04 -20.20 45.96
C LYS A 264 55.14 -21.42 46.05
N GLU A 265 54.29 -21.64 45.04
CA GLU A 265 53.33 -22.72 44.97
C GLU A 265 52.21 -22.71 46.04
N ILE A 266 52.06 -21.61 46.76
CA ILE A 266 51.02 -21.42 47.78
C ILE A 266 49.77 -20.75 47.11
N PHE A 267 48.60 -21.24 47.43
CA PHE A 267 47.34 -20.60 46.96
C PHE A 267 47.03 -19.40 47.85
N GLU A 268 46.89 -18.24 47.21
CA GLU A 268 46.49 -17.00 47.86
C GLU A 268 45.07 -16.59 47.39
N ARG A 269 44.24 -16.24 48.34
CA ARG A 269 42.91 -15.70 48.07
C ARG A 269 43.02 -14.28 47.52
N LYS A 270 42.42 -14.05 46.32
CA LYS A 270 42.26 -12.71 45.76
C LYS A 270 40.77 -12.41 45.61
N ASN A 271 40.31 -11.36 46.27
CA ASN A 271 38.95 -10.88 46.11
C ASN A 271 38.81 -10.26 44.72
N ILE A 272 37.74 -10.55 44.04
CA ILE A 272 37.43 -10.06 42.71
C ILE A 272 36.05 -9.35 42.73
N LYS A 273 35.85 -8.46 41.79
CA LYS A 273 34.56 -7.84 41.56
C LYS A 273 33.97 -8.45 40.30
N LEU A 274 32.78 -9.01 40.42
CA LEU A 274 32.07 -9.53 39.28
C LEU A 274 31.46 -8.37 38.49
N GLY A 275 31.44 -8.48 37.17
CA GLY A 275 30.89 -7.48 36.24
C GLY A 275 29.44 -7.72 35.95
#